data_b0afff812f9e1ddc8375ec67308904a2
#
_entry.id   b0afff812f9e1ddc8375ec67308904a2
#
_cell.length_a   1.000
_cell.length_b   1.000
_cell.length_c   1.000
_cell.angle_alpha   90.00
_cell.angle_beta   90.00
_cell.angle_gamma   90.00
#
_symmetry.space_group_name_H-M   'P 1'
#
loop_
_entity.id
_entity.type
_entity.pdbx_description
1 polymer ?
#
loop_
_entity_poly.entity_id
_entity_poly.type
_entity_poly.pdbx_seq_one_letter_code
_entity_poly.pdbx_strand_id
1 'polypeptide(L)'
;HLIVNDLKSQTERNRAISPATKLLXSLRFYATGNMLISVGDFAGVSKTSACSIVRQVSEAIARLRPRNIRFPENIATRQKAKENFYRVARFPLVIGAIDCTHVKIQSPGGEDAERFRNRKGYFSWNVQTICDAQLKIIDIVARWPGSCHDQTIFNNSRIKSRFSNGEFPNCVILGDSGYGNTNYLLTPLSDPFTAAEKLYNESHIRTRNCVERSYGVWKRRFSILSLGMRVNAELSKIIIVATAVLHNICIEEKDGDPPIELDFENVGADELPSSITDSNISINNRMRSKIINNHFAHLL
;
A
#
# COMPACT_ATOMS: atom_id res chain seq x y z
N HIS A 1 -17.80 16.71 2.69
CA HIS A 1 -18.90 16.54 3.69
C HIS A 1 -18.61 15.42 4.71
N LEU A 2 -17.85 14.35 4.33
CA LEU A 2 -17.66 13.15 5.18
C LEU A 2 -17.00 13.43 6.54
N ILE A 3 -16.14 14.45 6.64
CA ILE A 3 -15.36 14.74 7.85
C ILE A 3 -15.65 16.14 8.42
N VAL A 4 -16.62 16.85 7.89
CA VAL A 4 -16.88 18.25 8.25
C VAL A 4 -17.14 18.40 9.77
N ASN A 5 -17.92 17.49 10.35
CA ASN A 5 -18.24 17.54 11.77
C ASN A 5 -17.03 17.28 12.66
N ASP A 6 -16.10 16.42 12.22
CA ASP A 6 -14.85 16.14 12.94
C ASP A 6 -13.91 17.36 12.96
N LEU A 7 -14.07 18.28 12.01
CA LEU A 7 -13.18 19.43 11.85
C LEU A 7 -13.75 20.72 12.45
N LYS A 8 -14.99 20.73 12.90
CA LYS A 8 -15.58 21.90 13.54
C LYS A 8 -14.84 22.24 14.84
N SER A 9 -14.61 23.52 15.05
CA SER A 9 -14.05 24.02 16.32
C SER A 9 -15.14 24.02 17.39
N GLN A 10 -14.75 23.73 18.64
CA GLN A 10 -15.68 23.67 19.76
C GLN A 10 -16.21 25.08 20.15
N THR A 11 -15.51 26.12 19.75
CA THR A 11 -15.91 27.52 20.04
C THR A 11 -15.71 28.40 18.82
N GLU A 12 -16.48 29.46 18.71
CA GLU A 12 -16.33 30.47 17.65
C GLU A 12 -15.38 31.60 18.04
N ARG A 13 -14.75 31.52 19.22
CA ARG A 13 -13.82 32.54 19.72
C ARG A 13 -12.53 32.58 18.90
N ASN A 14 -11.92 33.76 18.80
CA ASN A 14 -10.58 33.99 18.23
C ASN A 14 -10.42 33.53 16.78
N ARG A 15 -11.39 33.86 15.89
CA ARG A 15 -11.33 33.53 14.45
C ARG A 15 -11.08 32.04 14.21
N ALA A 16 -11.97 31.19 14.72
CA ALA A 16 -11.89 29.76 14.55
C ALA A 16 -11.65 29.39 13.07
N ILE A 17 -10.63 28.57 12.81
CA ILE A 17 -10.25 28.16 11.46
C ILE A 17 -11.35 27.25 10.90
N SER A 18 -11.84 27.56 9.71
CA SER A 18 -12.93 26.80 9.09
C SER A 18 -12.50 25.36 8.77
N PRO A 19 -13.44 24.39 8.78
CA PRO A 19 -13.13 23.01 8.35
C PRO A 19 -12.51 22.95 6.94
N ALA A 20 -12.95 23.79 6.02
CA ALA A 20 -12.42 23.83 4.66
C ALA A 20 -10.95 24.26 4.67
N THR A 21 -10.62 25.31 5.43
CA THR A 21 -9.22 25.79 5.57
C THR A 21 -8.33 24.69 6.18
N LYS A 22 -8.82 24.03 7.23
CA LYS A 22 -8.07 22.92 7.87
C LYS A 22 -7.80 21.82 6.85
N LEU A 23 -8.79 21.45 6.08
CA LEU A 23 -8.65 20.41 5.05
C LEU A 23 -7.63 20.82 3.99
N LEU A 24 -7.77 22.00 3.41
CA LEU A 24 -6.85 22.49 2.39
C LEU A 24 -5.40 22.57 2.87
N UNK A 25 -5.20 22.75 4.13
CA UNK A 25 -4.06 22.81 4.68
C UNK A 25 -3.39 21.60 4.71
N SER A 26 -4.12 20.76 5.12
CA SER A 26 -3.58 19.40 5.25
C SER A 26 -3.31 18.75 3.88
N LEU A 27 -4.22 18.92 2.93
CA LEU A 27 -4.00 18.39 1.58
C LEU A 27 -2.74 18.97 0.94
N ARG A 28 -2.48 20.26 1.12
CA ARG A 28 -1.24 20.89 0.65
C ARG A 28 -0.02 20.25 1.31
N PHE A 29 -0.09 19.99 2.62
CA PHE A 29 0.99 19.31 3.36
C PHE A 29 1.28 17.93 2.78
N TYR A 30 0.24 17.13 2.51
CA TYR A 30 0.42 15.78 1.94
C TYR A 30 0.98 15.85 0.51
N ALA A 31 0.48 16.76 -0.29
CA ALA A 31 0.84 16.87 -1.71
C ALA A 31 2.27 17.38 -1.91
N THR A 32 2.74 18.28 -1.05
CA THR A 32 4.05 18.93 -1.25
C THR A 32 5.16 18.41 -0.36
N GLY A 33 4.83 17.79 0.78
CA GLY A 33 5.82 17.38 1.78
C GLY A 33 6.56 18.55 2.42
N ASN A 34 6.07 19.76 2.27
CA ASN A 34 6.70 20.97 2.81
C ASN A 34 6.71 20.97 4.34
N MET A 35 7.56 21.79 4.94
CA MET A 35 7.60 21.96 6.38
C MET A 35 6.27 22.52 6.92
N LEU A 36 5.89 22.11 8.12
CA LEU A 36 4.67 22.60 8.77
C LEU A 36 4.65 24.13 8.95
N ILE A 37 5.82 24.77 9.07
CA ILE A 37 5.90 26.23 9.14
C ILE A 37 5.42 26.86 7.82
N SER A 38 5.87 26.35 6.68
CA SER A 38 5.45 26.86 5.35
C SER A 38 3.95 26.63 5.10
N VAL A 39 3.43 25.52 5.61
CA VAL A 39 1.99 25.22 5.52
C VAL A 39 1.20 26.16 6.44
N GLY A 40 1.74 26.45 7.62
CA GLY A 40 1.17 27.41 8.56
C GLY A 40 1.10 28.82 7.97
N ASP A 41 2.18 29.27 7.35
CA ASP A 41 2.25 30.59 6.70
C ASP A 41 1.17 30.71 5.60
N PHE A 42 0.99 29.67 4.81
CA PHE A 42 -0.06 29.64 3.77
C PHE A 42 -1.47 29.83 4.36
N ALA A 43 -1.72 29.26 5.52
CA ALA A 43 -3.03 29.31 6.19
C ALA A 43 -3.16 30.46 7.22
N GLY A 44 -2.10 31.24 7.40
CA GLY A 44 -2.08 32.33 8.39
C GLY A 44 -2.09 31.83 9.84
N VAL A 45 -1.47 30.66 10.12
CA VAL A 45 -1.47 30.05 11.45
C VAL A 45 -0.07 29.68 11.90
N SER A 46 0.16 29.59 13.21
CA SER A 46 1.43 29.17 13.77
C SER A 46 1.79 27.73 13.39
N LYS A 47 3.08 27.38 13.43
CA LYS A 47 3.56 26.01 13.22
C LYS A 47 2.84 25.01 14.14
N THR A 48 2.63 25.39 15.41
CA THR A 48 1.94 24.53 16.39
C THR A 48 0.48 24.28 15.98
N SER A 49 -0.22 25.34 15.56
CA SER A 49 -1.58 25.23 15.04
C SER A 49 -1.62 24.36 13.79
N ALA A 50 -0.67 24.56 12.88
CA ALA A 50 -0.57 23.73 11.65
C ALA A 50 -0.41 22.26 11.99
N CYS A 51 0.46 21.92 12.95
CA CYS A 51 0.66 20.53 13.40
C CYS A 51 -0.62 19.93 13.97
N SER A 52 -1.33 20.68 14.81
CA SER A 52 -2.60 20.26 15.41
C SER A 52 -3.68 20.03 14.34
N ILE A 53 -3.75 20.95 13.36
CA ILE A 53 -4.71 20.85 12.24
C ILE A 53 -4.41 19.59 11.40
N VAL A 54 -3.14 19.38 11.01
CA VAL A 54 -2.76 18.22 10.22
C VAL A 54 -3.10 16.93 10.97
N ARG A 55 -2.85 16.88 12.29
CA ARG A 55 -3.24 15.72 13.12
C ARG A 55 -4.76 15.49 13.07
N GLN A 56 -5.54 16.53 13.37
CA GLN A 56 -7.01 16.45 13.41
C GLN A 56 -7.57 15.96 12.06
N VAL A 57 -7.09 16.54 10.97
CA VAL A 57 -7.54 16.17 9.61
C VAL A 57 -7.11 14.75 9.26
N SER A 58 -5.85 14.39 9.56
CA SER A 58 -5.35 13.03 9.26
C SER A 58 -6.16 11.97 10.01
N GLU A 59 -6.45 12.20 11.29
CA GLU A 59 -7.27 11.29 12.09
C GLU A 59 -8.70 11.16 11.54
N ALA A 60 -9.31 12.29 11.16
CA ALA A 60 -10.66 12.30 10.58
C ALA A 60 -10.72 11.50 9.27
N ILE A 61 -9.72 11.69 8.39
CA ILE A 61 -9.66 10.95 7.11
C ILE A 61 -9.36 9.46 7.38
N ALA A 62 -8.41 9.16 8.27
CA ALA A 62 -8.04 7.78 8.59
C ALA A 62 -9.22 6.98 9.16
N ARG A 63 -10.13 7.62 9.89
CA ARG A 63 -11.36 6.98 10.38
C ARG A 63 -12.28 6.50 9.25
N LEU A 64 -12.13 7.01 8.03
CA LEU A 64 -12.87 6.54 6.86
C LEU A 64 -12.32 5.22 6.29
N ARG A 65 -11.19 4.71 6.83
CA ARG A 65 -10.54 3.48 6.35
C ARG A 65 -11.51 2.31 6.19
N PRO A 66 -12.37 1.96 7.17
CA PRO A 66 -13.26 0.79 7.01
C PRO A 66 -14.26 0.93 5.86
N ARG A 67 -14.55 2.16 5.43
CA ARG A 67 -15.45 2.44 4.31
C ARG A 67 -14.71 2.39 2.97
N ASN A 68 -13.49 2.94 2.92
CA ASN A 68 -12.79 3.23 1.66
C ASN A 68 -11.69 2.20 1.32
N ILE A 69 -11.19 1.43 2.31
CA ILE A 69 -10.18 0.39 2.09
C ILE A 69 -10.83 -0.94 2.47
N ARG A 70 -11.34 -1.67 1.47
CA ARG A 70 -12.15 -2.88 1.70
C ARG A 70 -11.70 -3.99 0.79
N PHE A 71 -11.44 -5.14 1.38
CA PHE A 71 -11.14 -6.37 0.66
C PHE A 71 -12.47 -6.94 0.08
N PRO A 72 -12.45 -7.62 -1.09
CA PRO A 72 -13.70 -8.17 -1.66
C PRO A 72 -14.26 -9.29 -0.76
N GLU A 73 -15.35 -9.00 -0.08
CA GLU A 73 -15.89 -9.84 1.00
C GLU A 73 -16.93 -10.86 0.53
N ASN A 74 -17.72 -10.52 -0.49
CA ASN A 74 -18.78 -11.41 -0.96
C ASN A 74 -18.43 -12.05 -2.31
N ILE A 75 -19.22 -13.03 -2.71
CA ILE A 75 -18.97 -13.81 -3.94
C ILE A 75 -18.94 -12.90 -5.18
N ALA A 76 -19.87 -11.97 -5.28
CA ALA A 76 -19.98 -11.09 -6.45
C ALA A 76 -18.76 -10.16 -6.59
N THR A 77 -18.31 -9.56 -5.47
CA THR A 77 -17.12 -8.68 -5.50
C THR A 77 -15.84 -9.48 -5.78
N ARG A 78 -15.72 -10.70 -5.23
CA ARG A 78 -14.58 -11.59 -5.54
C ARG A 78 -14.57 -11.99 -7.01
N GLN A 79 -15.73 -12.32 -7.56
CA GLN A 79 -15.84 -12.71 -8.99
C GLN A 79 -15.43 -11.54 -9.88
N LYS A 80 -15.93 -10.35 -9.60
CA LYS A 80 -15.55 -9.13 -10.34
C LYS A 80 -14.04 -8.85 -10.25
N ALA A 81 -13.46 -9.02 -9.06
CA ALA A 81 -12.00 -8.86 -8.89
C ALA A 81 -11.21 -9.84 -9.76
N LYS A 82 -11.60 -11.12 -9.75
CA LYS A 82 -10.98 -12.16 -10.60
C LYS A 82 -11.05 -11.81 -12.08
N GLU A 83 -12.20 -11.33 -12.55
CA GLU A 83 -12.39 -10.93 -13.94
C GLU A 83 -11.50 -9.75 -14.31
N ASN A 84 -11.43 -8.75 -13.46
CA ASN A 84 -10.60 -7.56 -13.67
C ASN A 84 -9.12 -7.93 -13.77
N PHE A 85 -8.63 -8.79 -12.87
CA PHE A 85 -7.25 -9.26 -12.94
C PHE A 85 -6.99 -10.16 -14.15
N TYR A 86 -7.93 -11.03 -14.49
CA TYR A 86 -7.80 -11.94 -15.64
C TYR A 86 -7.60 -11.16 -16.95
N ARG A 87 -8.26 -10.02 -17.10
CA ARG A 87 -8.13 -9.15 -18.28
C ARG A 87 -6.72 -8.57 -18.46
N VAL A 88 -5.91 -8.54 -17.40
CA VAL A 88 -4.54 -7.98 -17.46
C VAL A 88 -3.62 -8.91 -18.24
N ALA A 89 -3.53 -10.18 -17.83
CA ALA A 89 -2.60 -11.14 -18.43
C ALA A 89 -3.08 -12.59 -18.29
N ARG A 90 -4.38 -12.80 -18.19
CA ARG A 90 -5.03 -14.13 -18.11
C ARG A 90 -4.63 -14.96 -16.89
N PHE A 91 -4.21 -14.32 -15.78
CA PHE A 91 -3.93 -15.06 -14.54
C PHE A 91 -5.25 -15.33 -13.81
N PRO A 92 -5.57 -16.61 -13.52
CA PRO A 92 -6.87 -16.95 -12.92
C PRO A 92 -6.90 -16.77 -11.40
N LEU A 93 -8.09 -16.61 -10.83
CA LEU A 93 -8.39 -16.64 -9.40
C LEU A 93 -7.85 -15.47 -8.58
N VAL A 94 -7.18 -14.49 -9.17
CA VAL A 94 -6.54 -13.38 -8.47
C VAL A 94 -7.57 -12.38 -7.97
N ILE A 95 -7.47 -12.01 -6.68
CA ILE A 95 -8.32 -10.97 -6.07
C ILE A 95 -7.51 -9.80 -5.48
N GLY A 96 -6.17 -9.86 -5.59
CA GLY A 96 -5.30 -8.78 -5.13
C GLY A 96 -3.84 -9.03 -5.47
N ALA A 97 -3.06 -7.97 -5.49
CA ALA A 97 -1.59 -8.02 -5.59
C ALA A 97 -1.02 -7.38 -4.34
N ILE A 98 -0.07 -8.07 -3.69
CA ILE A 98 0.53 -7.66 -2.42
C ILE A 98 1.98 -7.27 -2.62
N ASP A 99 2.40 -6.22 -1.91
CA ASP A 99 3.80 -5.84 -1.81
C ASP A 99 3.97 -4.91 -0.60
N CYS A 100 5.22 -4.55 -0.31
CA CYS A 100 5.57 -3.57 0.69
C CYS A 100 6.27 -2.36 0.05
N THR A 101 6.12 -1.21 0.68
CA THR A 101 6.83 -0.01 0.25
C THR A 101 7.33 0.77 1.46
N HIS A 102 8.53 1.31 1.35
CA HIS A 102 9.11 2.15 2.41
C HIS A 102 8.58 3.58 2.29
N VAL A 103 8.05 4.08 3.40
CA VAL A 103 7.64 5.48 3.56
C VAL A 103 8.68 6.16 4.47
N LYS A 104 9.43 7.07 3.88
CA LYS A 104 10.56 7.73 4.56
C LYS A 104 10.06 8.65 5.68
N ILE A 105 10.77 8.60 6.81
CA ILE A 105 10.49 9.45 7.98
C ILE A 105 11.82 10.01 8.51
N GLN A 106 11.75 11.06 9.31
CA GLN A 106 12.91 11.48 10.11
C GLN A 106 13.18 10.43 11.20
N SER A 107 14.41 10.41 11.72
CA SER A 107 14.72 9.52 12.85
C SER A 107 13.69 9.72 13.97
N PRO A 108 13.09 8.63 14.48
CA PRO A 108 12.18 8.76 15.62
C PRO A 108 12.91 9.09 16.93
N GLY A 109 14.25 8.95 16.96
CA GLY A 109 15.07 9.16 18.15
C GLY A 109 14.93 8.00 19.15
N GLY A 110 15.72 8.08 20.21
CA GLY A 110 15.71 7.08 21.27
C GLY A 110 16.46 5.80 20.90
N GLU A 111 16.46 4.85 21.83
CA GLU A 111 17.21 3.59 21.70
C GLU A 111 16.71 2.69 20.57
N ASP A 112 15.43 2.78 20.25
CA ASP A 112 14.78 1.96 19.20
C ASP A 112 14.88 2.57 17.79
N ALA A 113 15.55 3.73 17.62
CA ALA A 113 15.59 4.43 16.32
C ALA A 113 16.12 3.53 15.19
N GLU A 114 17.15 2.74 15.47
CA GLU A 114 17.79 1.89 14.45
C GLU A 114 16.86 0.80 13.89
N ARG A 115 15.81 0.41 14.60
CA ARG A 115 14.78 -0.50 14.09
C ARG A 115 14.07 0.09 12.87
N PHE A 116 14.07 1.41 12.72
CA PHE A 116 13.42 2.10 11.60
C PHE A 116 14.35 2.24 10.39
N ARG A 117 15.64 1.96 10.54
CA ARG A 117 16.59 2.04 9.41
C ARG A 117 16.40 0.84 8.48
N ASN A 118 16.10 1.11 7.23
CA ASN A 118 15.93 0.08 6.20
C ASN A 118 17.27 -0.27 5.53
N ARG A 119 17.25 -1.26 4.63
CA ARG A 119 18.45 -1.74 3.92
C ARG A 119 19.12 -0.66 3.04
N LYS A 120 18.37 0.36 2.64
CA LYS A 120 18.90 1.50 1.85
C LYS A 120 19.51 2.60 2.74
N GLY A 121 19.50 2.41 4.06
CA GLY A 121 20.18 3.27 5.02
C GLY A 121 19.38 4.47 5.54
N TYR A 122 18.09 4.60 5.20
CA TYR A 122 17.24 5.68 5.73
C TYR A 122 16.14 5.15 6.66
N PHE A 123 15.62 6.03 7.51
CA PHE A 123 14.53 5.68 8.44
C PHE A 123 13.21 5.66 7.70
N SER A 124 12.41 4.61 7.92
CA SER A 124 11.13 4.43 7.23
C SER A 124 10.16 3.58 8.04
N TRP A 125 8.89 3.68 7.69
CA TRP A 125 7.92 2.60 7.92
C TRP A 125 7.96 1.67 6.72
N ASN A 126 7.91 0.36 6.97
CA ASN A 126 7.67 -0.63 5.91
C ASN A 126 6.16 -0.89 5.86
N VAL A 127 5.52 -0.45 4.80
CA VAL A 127 4.04 -0.43 4.66
C VAL A 127 3.62 -1.49 3.66
N GLN A 128 2.89 -2.51 4.14
CA GLN A 128 2.32 -3.52 3.27
C GLN A 128 0.97 -3.04 2.75
N THR A 129 0.73 -3.17 1.44
CA THR A 129 -0.60 -2.99 0.87
C THR A 129 -0.97 -4.16 -0.02
N ILE A 130 -2.28 -4.35 -0.20
CA ILE A 130 -2.83 -5.15 -1.29
C ILE A 130 -3.65 -4.20 -2.15
N CYS A 131 -3.45 -4.26 -3.46
CA CYS A 131 -4.24 -3.44 -4.38
C CYS A 131 -5.08 -4.32 -5.32
N ASP A 132 -6.13 -3.72 -5.87
CA ASP A 132 -6.93 -4.34 -6.94
C ASP A 132 -6.35 -3.99 -8.32
N ALA A 133 -6.98 -4.51 -9.38
CA ALA A 133 -6.54 -4.29 -10.76
C ALA A 133 -6.70 -2.83 -11.22
N GLN A 134 -7.48 -2.03 -10.51
CA GLN A 134 -7.69 -0.59 -10.76
C GLN A 134 -6.79 0.29 -9.89
N LEU A 135 -5.80 -0.29 -9.22
CA LEU A 135 -4.81 0.38 -8.36
C LEU A 135 -5.39 0.91 -7.03
N LYS A 136 -6.60 0.54 -6.65
CA LYS A 136 -7.15 0.88 -5.33
C LYS A 136 -6.49 0.02 -4.26
N ILE A 137 -6.14 0.63 -3.15
CA ILE A 137 -5.63 -0.09 -1.97
C ILE A 137 -6.82 -0.74 -1.27
N ILE A 138 -6.82 -2.08 -1.21
CA ILE A 138 -7.92 -2.86 -0.61
C ILE A 138 -7.55 -3.46 0.77
N ASP A 139 -6.26 -3.40 1.15
CA ASP A 139 -5.78 -3.70 2.50
C ASP A 139 -4.51 -2.92 2.76
N ILE A 140 -4.27 -2.53 4.02
CA ILE A 140 -3.07 -1.77 4.40
C ILE A 140 -2.64 -2.11 5.83
N VAL A 141 -1.33 -2.34 5.99
CA VAL A 141 -0.65 -2.52 7.29
C VAL A 141 0.49 -1.49 7.37
N ALA A 142 0.35 -0.49 8.24
CA ALA A 142 1.27 0.64 8.35
C ALA A 142 1.78 0.82 9.78
N ARG A 143 2.34 -0.27 10.37
CA ARG A 143 2.79 -0.25 11.77
C ARG A 143 4.17 -0.88 11.99
N TRP A 144 4.84 -1.32 10.92
CA TRP A 144 6.11 -2.04 11.03
C TRP A 144 7.29 -1.12 10.69
N PRO A 145 8.33 -1.11 11.51
CA PRO A 145 9.52 -0.29 11.23
C PRO A 145 10.27 -0.81 10.01
N GLY A 146 11.06 0.08 9.40
CA GLY A 146 11.73 -0.17 8.12
C GLY A 146 12.68 -1.36 8.06
N SER A 147 13.17 -1.84 9.20
CA SER A 147 14.03 -3.03 9.24
C SER A 147 13.27 -4.34 9.10
N CYS A 148 11.93 -4.33 9.25
CA CYS A 148 11.13 -5.55 9.18
C CYS A 148 10.99 -6.06 7.74
N HIS A 149 11.12 -7.37 7.57
CA HIS A 149 10.96 -8.04 6.28
C HIS A 149 9.47 -8.18 5.90
N ASP A 150 9.18 -8.13 4.62
CA ASP A 150 7.83 -8.21 4.06
C ASP A 150 7.10 -9.48 4.49
N GLN A 151 7.80 -10.63 4.47
CA GLN A 151 7.24 -11.88 4.95
C GLN A 151 6.81 -11.82 6.42
N THR A 152 7.58 -11.12 7.26
CA THR A 152 7.25 -10.94 8.68
C THR A 152 5.96 -10.11 8.83
N ILE A 153 5.84 -9.05 8.05
CA ILE A 153 4.64 -8.19 8.05
C ILE A 153 3.41 -9.01 7.64
N PHE A 154 3.52 -9.76 6.54
CA PHE A 154 2.43 -10.60 6.05
C PHE A 154 2.03 -11.64 7.08
N ASN A 155 2.99 -12.35 7.69
CA ASN A 155 2.73 -13.39 8.68
C ASN A 155 1.95 -12.89 9.89
N ASN A 156 2.09 -11.61 10.22
CA ASN A 156 1.43 -10.97 11.36
C ASN A 156 0.23 -10.09 10.93
N SER A 157 -0.26 -10.26 9.70
CA SER A 157 -1.36 -9.46 9.17
C SER A 157 -2.70 -10.15 9.38
N ARG A 158 -3.75 -9.34 9.53
CA ARG A 158 -5.13 -9.85 9.61
C ARG A 158 -5.52 -10.59 8.32
N ILE A 159 -5.07 -10.10 7.17
CA ILE A 159 -5.44 -10.72 5.89
C ILE A 159 -4.89 -12.14 5.76
N LYS A 160 -3.66 -12.37 6.24
CA LYS A 160 -3.08 -13.72 6.27
C LYS A 160 -3.93 -14.68 7.12
N SER A 161 -4.37 -14.24 8.30
CA SER A 161 -5.25 -15.04 9.17
C SER A 161 -6.57 -15.37 8.47
N ARG A 162 -7.17 -14.41 7.78
CA ARG A 162 -8.43 -14.61 7.04
C ARG A 162 -8.28 -15.65 5.92
N PHE A 163 -7.17 -15.60 5.17
CA PHE A 163 -6.87 -16.60 4.15
C PHE A 163 -6.66 -17.98 4.77
N SER A 164 -5.89 -18.07 5.86
CA SER A 164 -5.63 -19.33 6.57
C SER A 164 -6.89 -19.95 7.14
N ASN A 165 -7.87 -19.14 7.52
CA ASN A 165 -9.18 -19.58 8.02
C ASN A 165 -10.15 -19.96 6.90
N GLY A 166 -9.74 -19.88 5.63
CA GLY A 166 -10.56 -20.29 4.49
C GLY A 166 -11.67 -19.32 4.11
N GLU A 167 -11.57 -18.04 4.50
CA GLU A 167 -12.59 -17.05 4.18
C GLU A 167 -12.69 -16.73 2.66
N PHE A 168 -11.65 -17.04 1.90
CA PHE A 168 -11.57 -16.74 0.47
C PHE A 168 -11.34 -18.00 -0.36
N PRO A 169 -12.34 -18.92 -0.41
CA PRO A 169 -12.17 -20.17 -1.18
C PRO A 169 -11.96 -19.86 -2.68
N ASN A 170 -11.02 -20.58 -3.28
CA ASN A 170 -10.67 -20.44 -4.71
C ASN A 170 -10.29 -19.01 -5.09
N CYS A 171 -9.55 -18.32 -4.18
CA CYS A 171 -9.02 -17.00 -4.42
C CYS A 171 -7.54 -16.96 -4.08
N VAL A 172 -6.76 -16.23 -4.85
CA VAL A 172 -5.32 -16.05 -4.59
C VAL A 172 -4.95 -14.58 -4.65
N ILE A 173 -3.85 -14.24 -3.96
CA ILE A 173 -3.17 -12.96 -4.12
C ILE A 173 -1.77 -13.22 -4.69
N LEU A 174 -1.24 -12.26 -5.44
CA LEU A 174 0.09 -12.39 -6.07
C LEU A 174 1.10 -11.51 -5.33
N GLY A 175 2.20 -12.12 -4.91
CA GLY A 175 3.33 -11.43 -4.27
C GLY A 175 4.62 -11.70 -5.04
N ASP A 176 5.66 -10.95 -4.73
CA ASP A 176 6.98 -11.15 -5.34
C ASP A 176 7.72 -12.32 -4.69
N SER A 177 8.96 -12.56 -5.14
CA SER A 177 9.81 -13.65 -4.63
C SER A 177 10.27 -13.46 -3.18
N GLY A 178 10.05 -12.30 -2.58
CA GLY A 178 10.32 -12.04 -1.17
C GLY A 178 9.32 -12.72 -0.23
N TYR A 179 8.19 -13.18 -0.77
CA TYR A 179 7.18 -13.91 0.00
C TYR A 179 7.32 -15.42 -0.21
N GLY A 180 6.98 -16.19 0.82
CA GLY A 180 6.87 -17.65 0.71
C GLY A 180 5.59 -18.04 -0.05
N ASN A 181 5.73 -18.89 -1.07
CA ASN A 181 4.58 -19.38 -1.82
C ASN A 181 3.65 -20.22 -0.92
N THR A 182 2.35 -20.00 -1.03
CA THR A 182 1.31 -20.79 -0.32
C THR A 182 0.19 -21.14 -1.30
N ASN A 183 -0.88 -21.77 -0.80
CA ASN A 183 -2.06 -22.06 -1.63
C ASN A 183 -2.93 -20.82 -1.90
N TYR A 184 -2.62 -19.67 -1.29
CA TYR A 184 -3.39 -18.43 -1.48
C TYR A 184 -2.51 -17.22 -1.76
N LEU A 185 -1.20 -17.28 -1.49
CA LEU A 185 -0.24 -16.24 -1.92
C LEU A 185 0.71 -16.90 -2.89
N LEU A 186 0.62 -16.55 -4.17
CA LEU A 186 1.42 -17.16 -5.22
C LEU A 186 2.57 -16.23 -5.63
N THR A 187 3.75 -16.81 -5.75
CA THR A 187 4.97 -16.12 -6.15
C THR A 187 5.48 -16.69 -7.49
N PRO A 188 6.35 -15.96 -8.20
CA PRO A 188 6.94 -16.51 -9.42
C PRO A 188 7.80 -17.73 -9.09
N LEU A 189 8.04 -18.57 -10.09
CA LEU A 189 9.02 -19.65 -10.02
C LEU A 189 10.43 -19.06 -10.21
N SER A 190 11.39 -19.51 -9.40
CA SER A 190 12.78 -19.07 -9.54
C SER A 190 13.39 -19.54 -10.86
N ASP A 191 13.10 -20.79 -11.25
CA ASP A 191 13.69 -21.42 -12.43
C ASP A 191 12.62 -22.08 -13.31
N PRO A 192 11.81 -21.29 -14.05
CA PRO A 192 10.79 -21.87 -14.93
C PRO A 192 11.42 -22.59 -16.10
N PHE A 193 11.14 -23.86 -16.25
CA PHE A 193 11.71 -24.74 -17.27
C PHE A 193 10.77 -24.94 -18.46
N THR A 194 9.54 -25.38 -18.18
CA THR A 194 8.56 -25.68 -19.24
C THR A 194 7.95 -24.41 -19.84
N ALA A 195 7.35 -24.50 -21.02
CA ALA A 195 6.65 -23.38 -21.64
C ALA A 195 5.50 -22.88 -20.76
N ALA A 196 4.79 -23.79 -20.10
CA ALA A 196 3.68 -23.42 -19.18
C ALA A 196 4.20 -22.65 -17.96
N GLU A 197 5.35 -23.06 -17.40
CA GLU A 197 5.98 -22.34 -16.28
C GLU A 197 6.46 -20.94 -16.66
N LYS A 198 7.04 -20.81 -17.86
CA LYS A 198 7.47 -19.51 -18.40
C LYS A 198 6.26 -18.58 -18.60
N LEU A 199 5.18 -19.11 -19.16
CA LEU A 199 3.95 -18.37 -19.36
C LEU A 199 3.31 -17.97 -18.02
N TYR A 200 3.34 -18.86 -17.02
CA TYR A 200 2.92 -18.55 -15.65
C TYR A 200 3.69 -17.35 -15.09
N ASN A 201 5.02 -17.39 -15.17
CA ASN A 201 5.85 -16.30 -14.64
C ASN A 201 5.58 -14.98 -15.39
N GLU A 202 5.49 -15.01 -16.72
CA GLU A 202 5.17 -13.80 -17.51
C GLU A 202 3.82 -13.22 -17.08
N SER A 203 2.80 -14.05 -17.02
CA SER A 203 1.44 -13.64 -16.61
C SER A 203 1.44 -13.13 -15.17
N HIS A 204 2.15 -13.79 -14.25
CA HIS A 204 2.29 -13.41 -12.85
C HIS A 204 2.87 -12.01 -12.72
N ILE A 205 4.03 -11.77 -13.35
CA ILE A 205 4.75 -10.49 -13.27
C ILE A 205 3.88 -9.36 -13.82
N ARG A 206 3.26 -9.56 -15.00
CA ARG A 206 2.39 -8.56 -15.62
C ARG A 206 1.17 -8.24 -14.76
N THR A 207 0.57 -9.26 -14.15
CA THR A 207 -0.62 -9.10 -13.31
C THR A 207 -0.27 -8.39 -12.00
N ARG A 208 0.87 -8.75 -11.37
CA ARG A 208 1.32 -8.17 -10.10
C ARG A 208 1.79 -6.71 -10.26
N ASN A 209 2.21 -6.31 -11.44
CA ASN A 209 2.75 -4.95 -11.69
C ASN A 209 1.79 -3.83 -11.23
N CYS A 210 0.49 -4.12 -11.09
CA CYS A 210 -0.47 -3.12 -10.59
C CYS A 210 -0.10 -2.59 -9.20
N VAL A 211 0.52 -3.40 -8.33
CA VAL A 211 0.87 -2.93 -6.99
C VAL A 211 2.02 -1.90 -7.05
N GLU A 212 3.00 -2.12 -7.91
CA GLU A 212 4.09 -1.16 -8.12
C GLU A 212 3.54 0.14 -8.72
N ARG A 213 2.65 0.03 -9.70
CA ARG A 213 1.96 1.18 -10.29
C ARG A 213 1.12 1.94 -9.26
N SER A 214 0.45 1.22 -8.35
CA SER A 214 -0.35 1.86 -7.29
C SER A 214 0.56 2.70 -6.37
N TYR A 215 1.75 2.21 -6.04
CA TYR A 215 2.73 2.98 -5.27
C TYR A 215 3.20 4.22 -6.02
N GLY A 216 3.46 4.08 -7.31
CA GLY A 216 3.84 5.21 -8.16
C GLY A 216 2.78 6.32 -8.13
N VAL A 217 1.51 5.97 -8.34
CA VAL A 217 0.40 6.95 -8.32
C VAL A 217 0.23 7.54 -6.92
N TRP A 218 0.19 6.69 -5.89
CA TRP A 218 -0.03 7.12 -4.49
C TRP A 218 1.05 8.09 -4.03
N LYS A 219 2.33 7.76 -4.28
CA LYS A 219 3.47 8.58 -3.83
C LYS A 219 3.64 9.87 -4.66
N ARG A 220 3.31 9.85 -5.95
CA ARG A 220 3.31 11.08 -6.76
C ARG A 220 2.20 12.04 -6.35
N ARG A 221 1.01 11.51 -6.03
CA ARG A 221 -0.11 12.33 -5.56
C ARG A 221 0.18 12.95 -4.18
N PHE A 222 0.85 12.20 -3.32
CA PHE A 222 1.18 12.60 -1.94
C PHE A 222 2.69 12.50 -1.73
N SER A 223 3.43 13.50 -2.24
CA SER A 223 4.91 13.52 -2.23
C SER A 223 5.50 13.37 -0.84
N ILE A 224 4.76 13.71 0.22
CA ILE A 224 5.20 13.54 1.60
C ILE A 224 5.64 12.08 1.90
N LEU A 225 5.06 11.10 1.18
CA LEU A 225 5.39 9.68 1.36
C LEU A 225 6.79 9.34 0.85
N SER A 226 7.32 10.13 -0.09
CA SER A 226 8.65 9.92 -0.70
C SER A 226 9.71 10.84 -0.10
N LEU A 227 9.37 12.10 0.14
CA LEU A 227 10.33 13.13 0.57
C LEU A 227 10.83 12.95 2.00
N GLY A 228 10.03 12.30 2.84
CA GLY A 228 10.37 12.06 4.24
C GLY A 228 9.57 12.94 5.19
N MET A 229 8.74 12.30 5.99
CA MET A 229 7.87 13.00 6.94
C MET A 229 8.65 13.56 8.12
N ARG A 230 8.51 14.88 8.34
CA ARG A 230 9.12 15.58 9.47
C ARG A 230 8.10 15.81 10.60
N VAL A 231 7.39 14.72 10.92
CA VAL A 231 6.44 14.66 12.04
C VAL A 231 6.81 13.47 12.92
N ASN A 232 6.24 13.38 14.11
CA ASN A 232 6.54 12.23 14.99
C ASN A 232 6.00 10.93 14.37
N ALA A 233 6.55 9.80 14.84
CA ALA A 233 6.27 8.48 14.28
C ALA A 233 4.77 8.13 14.31
N GLU A 234 4.06 8.49 15.39
CA GLU A 234 2.63 8.18 15.52
C GLU A 234 1.81 8.93 14.47
N LEU A 235 2.05 10.24 14.30
CA LEU A 235 1.34 11.02 13.30
C LEU A 235 1.67 10.53 11.88
N SER A 236 2.91 10.10 11.63
CA SER A 236 3.29 9.60 10.30
C SER A 236 2.49 8.36 9.90
N LYS A 237 2.22 7.43 10.83
CA LYS A 237 1.34 6.27 10.56
C LYS A 237 -0.07 6.70 10.17
N ILE A 238 -0.61 7.68 10.87
CA ILE A 238 -1.95 8.20 10.60
C ILE A 238 -2.01 8.83 9.21
N ILE A 239 -0.99 9.62 8.85
CA ILE A 239 -0.88 10.26 7.52
C ILE A 239 -0.81 9.20 6.42
N ILE A 240 -0.05 8.11 6.63
CA ILE A 240 0.03 7.01 5.66
C ILE A 240 -1.38 6.45 5.38
N VAL A 241 -2.14 6.16 6.42
CA VAL A 241 -3.51 5.62 6.27
C VAL A 241 -4.44 6.68 5.64
N ALA A 242 -4.35 7.93 6.08
CA ALA A 242 -5.17 9.01 5.54
C ALA A 242 -4.94 9.21 4.04
N THR A 243 -3.66 9.22 3.61
CA THR A 243 -3.34 9.36 2.17
C THR A 243 -3.75 8.14 1.36
N ALA A 244 -3.75 6.94 1.95
CA ALA A 244 -4.28 5.73 1.27
C ALA A 244 -5.80 5.84 1.04
N VAL A 245 -6.54 6.35 2.04
CA VAL A 245 -7.98 6.63 1.89
C VAL A 245 -8.20 7.66 0.77
N LEU A 246 -7.44 8.76 0.78
CA LEU A 246 -7.55 9.80 -0.26
C LEU A 246 -7.19 9.26 -1.65
N HIS A 247 -6.18 8.40 -1.75
CA HIS A 247 -5.80 7.74 -3.00
C HIS A 247 -7.01 6.98 -3.59
N ASN A 248 -7.69 6.20 -2.76
CA ASN A 248 -8.87 5.45 -3.22
C ASN A 248 -10.01 6.38 -3.63
N ILE A 249 -10.25 7.46 -2.89
CA ILE A 249 -11.27 8.46 -3.26
C ILE A 249 -10.94 9.07 -4.63
N CYS A 250 -9.67 9.44 -4.87
CA CYS A 250 -9.25 10.00 -6.17
C CYS A 250 -9.52 9.01 -7.32
N ILE A 251 -9.22 7.72 -7.11
CA ILE A 251 -9.50 6.69 -8.13
C ILE A 251 -11.02 6.56 -8.38
N GLU A 252 -11.82 6.52 -7.32
CA GLU A 252 -13.29 6.41 -7.43
C GLU A 252 -13.91 7.60 -8.15
N GLU A 253 -13.40 8.80 -7.89
CA GLU A 253 -13.87 10.05 -8.53
C GLU A 253 -13.25 10.26 -9.91
N LYS A 254 -12.41 9.32 -10.38
CA LYS A 254 -11.71 9.38 -11.69
C LYS A 254 -10.85 10.63 -11.83
N ASP A 255 -10.29 11.09 -10.72
CA ASP A 255 -9.28 12.15 -10.71
C ASP A 255 -8.02 11.61 -11.40
N GLY A 256 -7.60 12.23 -12.49
CA GLY A 256 -6.51 11.73 -13.33
C GLY A 256 -5.22 11.44 -12.57
N ASP A 257 -4.39 10.58 -13.11
CA ASP A 257 -3.11 10.24 -12.50
C ASP A 257 -2.22 11.50 -12.42
N PRO A 258 -1.49 11.67 -11.32
CA PRO A 258 -0.56 12.80 -11.21
C PRO A 258 0.52 12.71 -12.28
N PRO A 259 1.05 13.84 -12.75
CA PRO A 259 2.10 13.84 -13.79
C PRO A 259 3.29 12.97 -13.39
N ILE A 260 3.88 12.31 -14.38
CA ILE A 260 5.13 11.58 -14.19
C ILE A 260 6.26 12.62 -14.24
N GLU A 261 6.85 12.89 -13.08
CA GLU A 261 8.12 13.62 -13.05
C GLU A 261 9.21 12.64 -13.49
N LEU A 262 9.98 13.04 -14.49
CA LEU A 262 11.11 12.24 -14.96
C LEU A 262 12.26 12.39 -13.95
N ASP A 263 12.17 11.68 -12.85
CA ASP A 263 13.29 11.57 -11.91
C ASP A 263 14.30 10.57 -12.47
N PHE A 264 15.41 11.10 -12.92
CA PHE A 264 16.51 10.31 -13.47
C PHE A 264 17.24 9.45 -12.41
N GLU A 265 16.77 9.38 -11.16
CA GLU A 265 17.52 8.77 -10.06
C GLU A 265 16.96 7.45 -9.51
N ASN A 266 15.93 6.88 -10.13
CA ASN A 266 15.40 5.61 -9.63
C ASN A 266 15.43 4.52 -10.71
N VAL A 267 16.62 4.11 -11.08
CA VAL A 267 16.80 2.78 -11.67
C VAL A 267 16.95 1.84 -10.47
N GLY A 268 15.88 1.18 -10.12
CA GLY A 268 15.88 0.20 -9.03
C GLY A 268 16.90 -0.91 -9.35
N ALA A 269 17.82 -1.12 -8.45
CA ALA A 269 18.66 -2.30 -8.53
C ALA A 269 17.77 -3.52 -8.27
N ASP A 270 17.78 -4.47 -9.20
CA ASP A 270 17.10 -5.75 -9.03
C ASP A 270 17.57 -6.40 -7.74
N GLU A 271 16.62 -6.66 -6.85
CA GLU A 271 16.91 -7.35 -5.59
C GLU A 271 17.19 -8.83 -5.91
N LEU A 272 18.39 -9.27 -5.59
CA LEU A 272 18.74 -10.68 -5.63
C LEU A 272 17.86 -11.44 -4.62
N PRO A 273 17.25 -12.56 -5.03
CA PRO A 273 16.40 -13.32 -4.13
C PRO A 273 17.21 -13.85 -2.94
N SER A 274 16.75 -13.55 -1.74
CA SER A 274 17.28 -14.19 -0.54
C SER A 274 16.86 -15.66 -0.56
N SER A 275 17.84 -16.55 -0.44
CA SER A 275 17.59 -17.99 -0.38
C SER A 275 16.77 -18.33 0.88
N ILE A 276 15.52 -18.65 0.70
CA ILE A 276 14.69 -19.23 1.74
C ILE A 276 14.93 -20.73 1.71
N THR A 277 15.43 -21.28 2.80
CA THR A 277 15.61 -22.73 2.94
C THR A 277 14.25 -23.41 3.08
N ASP A 278 13.95 -24.24 2.11
CA ASP A 278 12.66 -24.93 1.94
C ASP A 278 12.59 -26.23 2.71
N SER A 279 11.74 -26.31 3.71
CA SER A 279 11.42 -27.58 4.36
C SER A 279 9.94 -28.01 4.30
N ASN A 280 9.07 -27.22 3.64
CA ASN A 280 7.62 -27.52 3.51
C ASN A 280 7.08 -27.32 2.09
N ILE A 281 7.82 -27.80 1.09
CA ILE A 281 7.59 -27.48 -0.31
C ILE A 281 6.32 -28.11 -0.90
N SER A 282 5.92 -29.32 -0.44
CA SER A 282 4.92 -30.11 -1.19
C SER A 282 3.47 -29.62 -1.03
N ILE A 283 3.07 -29.20 0.16
CA ILE A 283 1.67 -28.80 0.42
C ILE A 283 1.40 -27.38 -0.08
N ASN A 284 2.35 -26.49 0.10
CA ASN A 284 2.19 -25.07 -0.24
C ASN A 284 2.25 -24.78 -1.76
N ASN A 285 2.71 -25.73 -2.57
CA ASN A 285 2.82 -25.56 -4.02
C ASN A 285 1.62 -26.14 -4.79
N ARG A 286 0.65 -26.76 -4.11
CA ARG A 286 -0.47 -27.43 -4.78
C ARG A 286 -1.28 -26.50 -5.69
N MET A 287 -1.62 -25.31 -5.21
CA MET A 287 -2.41 -24.34 -6.01
C MET A 287 -1.60 -23.83 -7.20
N ARG A 288 -0.32 -23.48 -7.00
CA ARG A 288 0.56 -23.01 -8.08
C ARG A 288 0.69 -24.07 -9.17
N SER A 289 0.98 -25.33 -8.79
CA SER A 289 1.08 -26.44 -9.74
C SER A 289 -0.23 -26.69 -10.49
N LYS A 290 -1.35 -26.65 -9.80
CA LYS A 290 -2.68 -26.78 -10.41
C LYS A 290 -2.92 -25.70 -11.47
N ILE A 291 -2.59 -24.46 -11.18
CA ILE A 291 -2.76 -23.33 -12.13
C ILE A 291 -1.83 -23.53 -13.33
N ILE A 292 -0.57 -23.92 -13.13
CA ILE A 292 0.37 -24.15 -14.22
C ILE A 292 -0.15 -25.27 -15.14
N ASN A 293 -0.52 -26.40 -14.56
CA ASN A 293 -0.86 -27.62 -15.34
C ASN A 293 -2.26 -27.56 -15.97
N ASN A 294 -3.23 -26.95 -15.26
CA ASN A 294 -4.63 -26.96 -15.72
C ASN A 294 -5.04 -25.69 -16.46
N HIS A 295 -4.26 -24.60 -16.34
CA HIS A 295 -4.61 -23.35 -17.00
C HIS A 295 -3.54 -22.94 -18.01
N PHE A 296 -2.30 -22.71 -17.57
CA PHE A 296 -1.26 -22.21 -18.47
C PHE A 296 -0.84 -23.24 -19.52
N ALA A 297 -0.82 -24.54 -19.19
CA ALA A 297 -0.55 -25.58 -20.16
C ALA A 297 -1.62 -25.68 -21.27
N HIS A 298 -2.88 -25.25 -20.98
CA HIS A 298 -3.98 -25.23 -21.97
C HIS A 298 -4.03 -23.92 -22.76
N LEU A 299 -3.23 -22.90 -22.41
CA LEU A 299 -3.14 -21.65 -23.16
C LEU A 299 -2.06 -21.70 -24.25
N LEU A 300 -1.23 -22.75 -24.25
CA LEU A 300 -0.19 -22.98 -25.25
C LEU A 300 -0.78 -23.62 -26.51
#